data_6f059f024f74132ba615ddd991401e0f
#
_entry.id   6f059f024f74132ba615ddd991401e0f
#
_cell.length_a   1.000
_cell.length_b   1.000
_cell.length_c   1.000
_cell.angle_alpha   90.00
_cell.angle_beta   90.00
_cell.angle_gamma   90.00
#
_symmetry.space_group_name_H-M   'P 1'
#
loop_
_entity.id
_entity.type
_entity.pdbx_description
1 polymer ?
#
loop_
_entity_poly.entity_id
_entity_poly.type
_entity_poly.pdbx_seq_one_letter_code
_entity_poly.pdbx_strand_id
1 'polypeptide(L)'
;VRQDIEIEEDLIEEIGRVYGYEKINPVSPSGFLISNGKDAGSDIYPFLKIIKNFLVGQGFNEVYNYSFIGEHDLEIFDANKKENDFRFFELENPLSQDLKFLRPLLIFNMLRAASLNLKNYDEFRLFEIGKIFEQGGEKRHLAGILARKEGSGNEMFYKVKGILSAL
;
A
#
# COMPACT_ATOMS: atom_id res chain seq x y z
N VAL A 1 -27.41 36.42 -1.22
CA VAL A 1 -26.76 36.05 -2.50
C VAL A 1 -25.85 34.90 -2.19
N ARG A 2 -26.04 33.73 -2.81
CA ARG A 2 -25.15 32.57 -2.68
C ARG A 2 -23.83 32.87 -3.44
N GLN A 3 -22.71 32.70 -2.77
CA GLN A 3 -21.38 32.96 -3.35
C GLN A 3 -20.69 31.67 -3.82
N ASP A 4 -21.38 30.54 -3.71
CA ASP A 4 -20.93 29.19 -3.96
C ASP A 4 -21.42 28.59 -5.29
N ILE A 5 -22.01 29.41 -6.17
CA ILE A 5 -22.44 29.03 -7.51
C ILE A 5 -21.60 29.81 -8.51
N GLU A 6 -20.63 29.16 -9.13
CA GLU A 6 -19.66 29.77 -10.04
C GLU A 6 -19.75 29.19 -11.46
N ILE A 7 -20.16 27.93 -11.58
CA ILE A 7 -20.23 27.20 -12.85
C ILE A 7 -21.61 26.58 -13.07
N GLU A 8 -21.87 26.14 -14.29
CA GLU A 8 -23.17 25.56 -14.67
C GLU A 8 -23.51 24.30 -13.87
N GLU A 9 -22.50 23.50 -13.55
CA GLU A 9 -22.62 22.28 -12.77
C GLU A 9 -23.14 22.55 -11.36
N ASP A 10 -22.74 23.64 -10.71
CA ASP A 10 -23.26 24.04 -9.40
C ASP A 10 -24.75 24.31 -9.42
N LEU A 11 -25.23 24.94 -10.52
CA LEU A 11 -26.65 25.19 -10.71
C LEU A 11 -27.43 23.89 -10.98
N ILE A 12 -26.85 22.97 -11.74
CA ILE A 12 -27.43 21.65 -12.00
C ILE A 12 -27.54 20.86 -10.69
N GLU A 13 -26.52 20.92 -9.84
CA GLU A 13 -26.55 20.30 -8.50
C GLU A 13 -27.69 20.83 -7.65
N GLU A 14 -27.86 22.14 -7.56
CA GLU A 14 -28.95 22.77 -6.80
C GLU A 14 -30.33 22.41 -7.33
N ILE A 15 -30.52 22.38 -8.63
CA ILE A 15 -31.75 21.92 -9.24
C ILE A 15 -32.00 20.45 -8.91
N GLY A 16 -30.99 19.60 -9.03
CA GLY A 16 -31.08 18.19 -8.70
C GLY A 16 -31.44 17.95 -7.24
N ARG A 17 -30.85 18.72 -6.32
CA ARG A 17 -31.15 18.66 -4.90
C ARG A 17 -32.61 19.05 -4.58
N VAL A 18 -33.13 20.09 -5.20
CA VAL A 18 -34.52 20.52 -4.99
C VAL A 18 -35.52 19.59 -5.67
N TYR A 19 -35.19 19.08 -6.87
CA TYR A 19 -36.01 18.11 -7.58
C TYR A 19 -36.08 16.75 -6.83
N GLY A 20 -35.00 16.35 -6.20
CA GLY A 20 -34.83 15.09 -5.49
C GLY A 20 -34.07 14.06 -6.35
N TYR A 21 -32.86 13.69 -5.90
CA TYR A 21 -32.00 12.73 -6.61
C TYR A 21 -32.64 11.35 -6.75
N GLU A 22 -33.53 10.96 -5.83
CA GLU A 22 -34.28 9.71 -5.87
C GLU A 22 -35.25 9.60 -7.05
N LYS A 23 -35.61 10.76 -7.68
CA LYS A 23 -36.47 10.80 -8.86
C LYS A 23 -35.70 10.70 -10.18
N ILE A 24 -34.36 10.78 -10.12
CA ILE A 24 -33.51 10.67 -11.29
C ILE A 24 -33.18 9.18 -11.49
N ASN A 25 -33.68 8.62 -12.60
CA ASN A 25 -33.37 7.21 -12.90
C ASN A 25 -31.89 7.04 -13.23
N PRO A 26 -31.16 6.14 -12.53
CA PRO A 26 -29.79 5.85 -12.88
C PRO A 26 -29.71 5.18 -14.25
N VAL A 27 -28.87 5.71 -15.12
CA VAL A 27 -28.62 5.15 -16.45
C VAL A 27 -27.15 4.71 -16.48
N SER A 28 -26.91 3.43 -16.74
CA SER A 28 -25.54 2.95 -16.95
C SER A 28 -24.98 3.57 -18.24
N PRO A 29 -23.80 4.19 -18.19
CA PRO A 29 -23.15 4.70 -19.39
C PRO A 29 -22.89 3.53 -20.34
N SER A 30 -23.34 3.67 -21.59
CA SER A 30 -23.08 2.69 -22.65
C SER A 30 -22.22 3.36 -23.73
N GLY A 31 -21.17 2.70 -24.15
CA GLY A 31 -20.24 3.18 -25.18
C GLY A 31 -19.17 2.17 -25.49
N PHE A 32 -18.48 2.39 -26.59
CA PHE A 32 -17.28 1.60 -26.91
C PHE A 32 -16.12 2.11 -26.06
N LEU A 33 -15.55 1.22 -25.24
CA LEU A 33 -14.26 1.48 -24.58
C LEU A 33 -13.17 1.39 -25.63
N ILE A 34 -12.71 2.52 -26.12
CA ILE A 34 -11.53 2.57 -26.99
C ILE A 34 -10.31 2.52 -26.07
N SER A 35 -9.77 1.32 -25.90
CA SER A 35 -8.45 1.18 -25.27
C SER A 35 -7.39 1.63 -26.28
N ASN A 36 -6.80 2.78 -26.06
CA ASN A 36 -5.66 3.26 -26.84
C ASN A 36 -4.36 2.45 -26.52
N GLY A 37 -4.43 1.18 -26.37
CA GLY A 37 -3.44 0.11 -26.33
C GLY A 37 -1.97 0.37 -25.99
N LYS A 38 -1.61 1.58 -25.58
CA LYS A 38 -0.23 2.01 -25.28
C LYS A 38 -0.12 2.91 -24.05
N ASP A 39 -0.90 2.61 -23.00
CA ASP A 39 -0.57 3.20 -21.73
C ASP A 39 0.70 2.51 -21.22
N ALA A 40 1.79 3.28 -21.12
CA ALA A 40 3.12 2.83 -20.70
C ALA A 40 3.16 2.23 -19.28
N GLY A 41 2.01 2.07 -18.62
CA GLY A 41 1.83 1.41 -17.33
C GLY A 41 1.08 0.09 -17.39
N SER A 42 0.52 -0.31 -18.56
CA SER A 42 -0.35 -1.48 -18.66
C SER A 42 0.40 -2.81 -18.52
N ASP A 43 1.69 -2.86 -18.85
CA ASP A 43 2.46 -4.11 -18.88
C ASP A 43 2.87 -4.62 -17.50
N ILE A 44 2.90 -3.74 -16.50
CA ILE A 44 3.29 -4.14 -15.13
C ILE A 44 2.19 -4.94 -14.43
N TYR A 45 0.91 -4.68 -14.70
CA TYR A 45 -0.20 -5.31 -14.00
C TYR A 45 -0.30 -6.83 -14.22
N PRO A 46 -0.13 -7.38 -15.43
CA PRO A 46 -0.07 -8.82 -15.63
C PRO A 46 1.07 -9.48 -14.84
N PHE A 47 2.25 -8.85 -14.80
CA PHE A 47 3.38 -9.32 -14.03
C PHE A 47 3.11 -9.30 -12.52
N LEU A 48 2.56 -8.21 -11.99
CA LEU A 48 2.16 -8.12 -10.58
C LEU A 48 1.13 -9.19 -10.22
N LYS A 49 0.19 -9.48 -11.12
CA LYS A 49 -0.81 -10.52 -10.91
C LYS A 49 -0.19 -11.91 -10.79
N ILE A 50 0.83 -12.21 -11.60
CA ILE A 50 1.58 -13.48 -11.51
C ILE A 50 2.23 -13.60 -10.14
N ILE A 51 2.97 -12.57 -9.69
CA ILE A 51 3.62 -12.55 -8.37
C ILE A 51 2.59 -12.71 -7.24
N LYS A 52 1.49 -11.96 -7.28
CA LYS A 52 0.43 -12.04 -6.26
C LYS A 52 -0.17 -13.44 -6.20
N ASN A 53 -0.54 -14.02 -7.35
CA ASN A 53 -1.10 -15.36 -7.41
C ASN A 53 -0.13 -16.42 -6.88
N PHE A 54 1.15 -16.30 -7.19
CA PHE A 54 2.18 -17.18 -6.66
C PHE A 54 2.25 -17.09 -5.14
N LEU A 55 2.34 -15.89 -4.57
CA LEU A 55 2.44 -15.69 -3.11
C LEU A 55 1.17 -16.15 -2.39
N VAL A 56 -0.01 -15.86 -2.93
CA VAL A 56 -1.28 -16.37 -2.40
C VAL A 56 -1.31 -17.90 -2.43
N GLY A 57 -0.82 -18.52 -3.52
CA GLY A 57 -0.66 -19.97 -3.60
C GLY A 57 0.32 -20.56 -2.56
N GLN A 58 1.30 -19.76 -2.10
CA GLN A 58 2.20 -20.11 -0.99
C GLN A 58 1.60 -19.80 0.40
N GLY A 59 0.34 -19.39 0.48
CA GLY A 59 -0.36 -19.10 1.74
C GLY A 59 -0.07 -17.72 2.34
N PHE A 60 0.40 -16.78 1.53
CA PHE A 60 0.54 -15.39 1.97
C PHE A 60 -0.77 -14.62 1.80
N ASN A 61 -1.04 -13.72 2.73
CA ASN A 61 -2.09 -12.72 2.65
C ASN A 61 -1.49 -11.38 2.21
N GLU A 62 -2.09 -10.75 1.21
CA GLU A 62 -1.69 -9.40 0.79
C GLU A 62 -2.16 -8.39 1.83
N VAL A 63 -1.28 -7.46 2.18
CA VAL A 63 -1.59 -6.33 3.06
C VAL A 63 -1.29 -5.01 2.35
N TYR A 64 -2.04 -3.98 2.74
CA TYR A 64 -1.83 -2.61 2.31
C TYR A 64 -1.59 -1.76 3.56
N ASN A 65 -0.38 -1.28 3.71
CA ASN A 65 -0.02 -0.40 4.80
C ASN A 65 0.07 1.05 4.31
N TYR A 66 -0.02 2.00 5.24
CA TYR A 66 0.23 3.41 4.93
C TYR A 66 1.65 3.61 4.41
N SER A 67 1.80 4.61 3.52
CA SER A 67 3.12 5.01 3.02
C SER A 67 3.92 5.86 4.02
N PHE A 68 3.38 6.07 5.21
CA PHE A 68 3.95 6.91 6.25
C PHE A 68 4.45 6.09 7.43
N ILE A 69 5.50 6.62 8.08
CA ILE A 69 6.11 6.08 9.29
C ILE A 69 6.34 7.22 10.29
N GLY A 70 6.48 6.88 11.55
CA GLY A 70 6.74 7.81 12.63
C GLY A 70 8.19 7.78 13.14
N GLU A 71 8.52 8.68 14.05
CA GLU A 71 9.84 8.73 14.70
C GLU A 71 10.16 7.43 15.44
N HIS A 72 9.16 6.83 16.08
CA HIS A 72 9.35 5.54 16.79
C HIS A 72 9.75 4.40 15.85
N ASP A 73 9.25 4.38 14.61
CA ASP A 73 9.66 3.37 13.62
C ASP A 73 11.14 3.54 13.26
N LEU A 74 11.62 4.79 13.20
CA LEU A 74 13.02 5.11 12.92
C LEU A 74 13.94 4.66 14.07
N GLU A 75 13.51 4.86 15.32
CA GLU A 75 14.27 4.44 16.50
C GLU A 75 14.53 2.94 16.53
N ILE A 76 13.54 2.13 16.14
CA ILE A 76 13.68 0.66 16.08
C ILE A 76 14.80 0.24 15.12
N PHE A 77 14.97 0.98 14.02
CA PHE A 77 15.98 0.68 13.00
C PHE A 77 17.31 1.43 13.18
N ASP A 78 17.32 2.46 14.03
CA ASP A 78 18.47 3.34 14.22
C ASP A 78 19.48 2.84 15.29
N ALA A 79 19.31 1.60 15.74
CA ALA A 79 20.26 0.99 16.68
C ALA A 79 21.73 1.00 16.20
N ASN A 80 21.99 1.43 14.93
CA ASN A 80 23.32 1.65 14.37
C ASN A 80 23.35 2.89 13.44
N LYS A 81 23.18 4.07 14.01
CA LYS A 81 23.20 5.40 13.31
C LYS A 81 24.37 5.70 12.37
N LYS A 82 25.41 4.88 12.35
CA LYS A 82 26.66 5.20 11.65
C LYS A 82 26.74 4.73 10.19
N GLU A 83 25.84 3.88 9.73
CA GLU A 83 25.91 3.28 8.39
C GLU A 83 24.68 3.42 7.50
N ASN A 84 23.56 3.92 8.03
CA ASN A 84 22.33 4.03 7.22
C ASN A 84 22.20 5.44 6.62
N ASP A 85 22.56 5.55 5.37
CA ASP A 85 22.41 6.76 4.52
C ASP A 85 20.95 6.99 4.07
N PHE A 86 19.97 6.52 4.87
CA PHE A 86 18.56 6.76 4.56
C PHE A 86 18.21 8.24 4.82
N ARG A 87 17.98 8.98 3.75
CA ARG A 87 17.35 10.29 3.84
C ARG A 87 15.85 10.11 3.79
N PHE A 88 15.20 10.45 4.89
CA PHE A 88 13.75 10.41 5.03
C PHE A 88 13.13 11.69 4.46
N PHE A 89 12.04 11.54 3.72
CA PHE A 89 11.20 12.66 3.34
C PHE A 89 10.23 12.96 4.46
N GLU A 90 10.40 14.10 5.09
CA GLU A 90 9.52 14.60 6.14
C GLU A 90 8.37 15.39 5.51
N LEU A 91 7.15 15.17 6.01
CA LEU A 91 5.97 15.93 5.60
C LEU A 91 5.97 17.30 6.28
N GLU A 92 5.67 18.36 5.53
CA GLU A 92 5.53 19.71 6.10
C GLU A 92 4.36 19.82 7.07
N ASN A 93 3.25 19.12 6.80
CA ASN A 93 2.03 19.16 7.60
C ASN A 93 1.55 17.72 7.91
N PRO A 94 2.23 16.98 8.82
CA PRO A 94 1.83 15.63 9.16
C PRO A 94 0.53 15.62 9.97
N LEU A 95 -0.35 14.66 9.72
CA LEU A 95 -1.60 14.46 10.46
C LEU A 95 -1.35 14.04 11.92
N SER A 96 -0.25 13.36 12.17
CA SER A 96 0.22 12.96 13.51
C SER A 96 1.73 12.70 13.47
N GLN A 97 2.36 12.63 14.65
CA GLN A 97 3.79 12.29 14.76
C GLN A 97 4.10 10.86 14.29
N ASP A 98 3.12 9.97 14.33
CA ASP A 98 3.24 8.60 13.83
C ASP A 98 3.19 8.49 12.30
N LEU A 99 2.91 9.60 11.59
CA LEU A 99 2.78 9.67 10.13
C LEU A 99 3.63 10.81 9.54
N LYS A 100 4.80 11.02 10.10
CA LYS A 100 5.64 12.20 9.82
C LYS A 100 6.51 12.04 8.57
N PHE A 101 6.94 10.82 8.27
CA PHE A 101 7.90 10.55 7.20
C PHE A 101 7.32 9.61 6.14
N LEU A 102 7.76 9.77 4.90
CA LEU A 102 7.54 8.76 3.85
C LEU A 102 8.46 7.56 4.08
N ARG A 103 7.91 6.36 3.96
CA ARG A 103 8.64 5.10 4.20
C ARG A 103 9.71 4.85 3.12
N PRO A 104 10.99 4.67 3.49
CA PRO A 104 12.04 4.29 2.55
C PRO A 104 12.05 2.78 2.26
N LEU A 105 11.42 1.97 3.10
CA LEU A 105 11.29 0.52 2.98
C LEU A 105 9.90 0.07 3.43
N LEU A 106 9.42 -1.04 2.88
CA LEU A 106 8.15 -1.65 3.29
C LEU A 106 8.22 -2.29 4.68
N ILE A 107 9.42 -2.69 5.12
CA ILE A 107 9.62 -3.49 6.33
C ILE A 107 9.10 -2.82 7.60
N PHE A 108 9.14 -1.49 7.71
CA PHE A 108 8.66 -0.75 8.88
C PHE A 108 7.21 -1.10 9.21
N ASN A 109 6.33 -0.88 8.25
CA ASN A 109 4.90 -1.12 8.40
C ASN A 109 4.58 -2.62 8.44
N MET A 110 5.35 -3.44 7.73
CA MET A 110 5.22 -4.90 7.74
C MET A 110 5.53 -5.50 9.12
N LEU A 111 6.55 -5.01 9.83
CA LEU A 111 6.85 -5.45 11.20
C LEU A 111 5.78 -5.02 12.18
N ARG A 112 5.22 -3.81 12.04
CA ARG A 112 4.09 -3.35 12.84
C ARG A 112 2.86 -4.25 12.61
N ALA A 113 2.53 -4.56 11.36
CA ALA A 113 1.46 -5.50 11.00
C ALA A 113 1.72 -6.89 11.59
N ALA A 114 2.95 -7.39 11.51
CA ALA A 114 3.33 -8.68 12.09
C ALA A 114 3.18 -8.70 13.62
N SER A 115 3.63 -7.66 14.31
CA SER A 115 3.49 -7.53 15.77
C SER A 115 2.01 -7.56 16.22
N LEU A 116 1.12 -6.91 15.49
CA LEU A 116 -0.31 -6.93 15.78
C LEU A 116 -0.94 -8.31 15.54
N ASN A 117 -0.55 -8.99 14.45
CA ASN A 117 -1.09 -10.29 14.10
C ASN A 117 -0.59 -11.40 15.04
N LEU A 118 0.65 -11.33 15.56
CA LEU A 118 1.19 -12.30 16.52
C LEU A 118 0.38 -12.37 17.83
N LYS A 119 -0.42 -11.35 18.15
CA LYS A 119 -1.31 -11.39 19.32
C LYS A 119 -2.42 -12.41 19.16
N ASN A 120 -2.86 -12.65 17.92
CA ASN A 120 -4.06 -13.44 17.62
C ASN A 120 -3.76 -14.74 16.87
N TYR A 121 -2.61 -14.85 16.20
CA TYR A 121 -2.25 -15.99 15.37
C TYR A 121 -0.90 -16.56 15.78
N ASP A 122 -0.75 -17.86 15.70
CA ASP A 122 0.50 -18.55 16.03
C ASP A 122 1.45 -18.62 14.83
N GLU A 123 0.93 -18.69 13.62
CA GLU A 123 1.69 -18.62 12.37
C GLU A 123 0.87 -17.85 11.34
N PHE A 124 1.54 -17.00 10.56
CA PHE A 124 0.95 -16.31 9.42
C PHE A 124 2.03 -15.88 8.43
N ARG A 125 1.58 -15.54 7.23
CA ARG A 125 2.42 -15.03 6.15
C ARG A 125 1.75 -13.81 5.56
N LEU A 126 2.49 -12.70 5.48
CA LEU A 126 2.02 -11.45 4.91
C LEU A 126 2.94 -11.03 3.78
N PHE A 127 2.40 -10.39 2.75
CA PHE A 127 3.20 -9.70 1.75
C PHE A 127 2.57 -8.37 1.38
N GLU A 128 3.40 -7.45 0.92
CA GLU A 128 2.98 -6.16 0.38
C GLU A 128 3.78 -5.86 -0.88
N ILE A 129 3.08 -5.43 -1.93
CA ILE A 129 3.68 -4.81 -3.11
C ILE A 129 3.31 -3.33 -3.05
N GLY A 130 4.25 -2.50 -2.64
CA GLY A 130 4.01 -1.09 -2.34
C GLY A 130 5.11 -0.16 -2.86
N LYS A 131 4.81 1.12 -2.85
CA LYS A 131 5.79 2.16 -3.15
C LYS A 131 6.65 2.44 -1.92
N ILE A 132 7.93 2.68 -2.17
CA ILE A 132 8.90 3.26 -1.25
C ILE A 132 9.42 4.56 -1.84
N PHE A 133 9.99 5.40 -0.99
CA PHE A 133 10.40 6.76 -1.36
C PHE A 133 11.87 6.97 -1.02
N GLU A 134 12.66 7.18 -2.06
CA GLU A 134 14.10 7.40 -1.99
C GLU A 134 14.49 8.69 -2.72
N GLN A 135 15.72 9.16 -2.57
CA GLN A 135 16.22 10.38 -3.24
C GLN A 135 16.08 10.35 -4.77
N GLY A 136 16.00 9.16 -5.37
CA GLY A 136 15.78 8.97 -6.80
C GLY A 136 14.32 8.94 -7.23
N GLY A 137 13.37 9.19 -6.31
CA GLY A 137 11.93 9.14 -6.55
C GLY A 137 11.25 7.91 -5.98
N GLU A 138 10.07 7.58 -6.50
CA GLU A 138 9.28 6.44 -6.06
C GLU A 138 9.76 5.15 -6.74
N LYS A 139 9.86 4.09 -5.95
CA LYS A 139 10.10 2.73 -6.46
C LYS A 139 9.05 1.76 -5.92
N ARG A 140 8.71 0.74 -6.71
CA ARG A 140 7.81 -0.33 -6.26
C ARG A 140 8.64 -1.50 -5.77
N HIS A 141 8.40 -1.92 -4.53
CA HIS A 141 9.06 -3.05 -3.90
C HIS A 141 8.05 -4.12 -3.50
N LEU A 142 8.54 -5.34 -3.40
CA LEU A 142 7.88 -6.46 -2.77
C LEU A 142 8.56 -6.75 -1.43
N ALA A 143 7.77 -6.88 -0.36
CA ALA A 143 8.24 -7.39 0.92
C ALA A 143 7.32 -8.51 1.41
N GLY A 144 7.89 -9.49 2.11
CA GLY A 144 7.14 -10.58 2.72
C GLY A 144 7.62 -10.85 4.13
N ILE A 145 6.71 -11.25 5.01
CA ILE A 145 6.99 -11.73 6.36
C ILE A 145 6.35 -13.09 6.56
N LEU A 146 7.14 -14.03 7.03
CA LEU A 146 6.67 -15.27 7.62
C LEU A 146 6.94 -15.20 9.11
N ALA A 147 5.90 -15.27 9.93
CA ALA A 147 6.00 -15.14 11.38
C ALA A 147 5.38 -16.37 12.06
N ARG A 148 6.03 -16.81 13.14
CA ARG A 148 5.58 -17.93 13.97
C ARG A 148 6.00 -17.68 15.42
N LYS A 149 5.13 -17.95 16.38
CA LYS A 149 5.45 -17.81 17.82
C LYS A 149 6.49 -18.85 18.30
N GLU A 150 6.37 -20.08 17.82
CA GLU A 150 7.23 -21.19 18.22
C GLU A 150 7.79 -21.91 16.98
N GLY A 151 8.98 -22.47 17.08
CA GLY A 151 9.58 -23.26 16.02
C GLY A 151 11.06 -23.01 15.81
N SER A 152 11.66 -23.77 14.91
CA SER A 152 13.08 -23.64 14.56
C SER A 152 13.30 -22.53 13.53
N GLY A 153 14.23 -21.61 13.80
CA GLY A 153 14.66 -20.60 12.85
C GLY A 153 15.19 -21.19 11.52
N ASN A 154 15.85 -22.35 11.60
CA ASN A 154 16.35 -23.05 10.42
C ASN A 154 15.21 -23.52 9.50
N GLU A 155 14.13 -24.05 10.06
CA GLU A 155 12.96 -24.47 9.27
C GLU A 155 12.34 -23.28 8.52
N MET A 156 12.17 -22.15 9.23
CA MET A 156 11.63 -20.93 8.62
C MET A 156 12.54 -20.38 7.53
N PHE A 157 13.86 -20.41 7.75
CA PHE A 157 14.83 -19.99 6.76
C PHE A 157 14.72 -20.81 5.47
N TYR A 158 14.66 -22.14 5.56
CA TYR A 158 14.52 -22.98 4.37
C TYR A 158 13.17 -22.81 3.66
N LYS A 159 12.09 -22.56 4.40
CA LYS A 159 10.78 -22.22 3.80
C LYS A 159 10.88 -20.93 2.99
N VAL A 160 11.42 -19.85 3.57
CA VAL A 160 11.60 -18.58 2.88
C VAL A 160 12.52 -18.72 1.67
N LYS A 161 13.65 -19.41 1.84
CA LYS A 161 14.59 -19.67 0.74
C LYS A 161 13.92 -20.42 -0.42
N GLY A 162 13.10 -21.44 -0.12
CA GLY A 162 12.35 -22.19 -1.14
C GLY A 162 11.38 -21.30 -1.91
N ILE A 163 10.65 -20.44 -1.22
CA ILE A 163 9.71 -19.48 -1.84
C ILE A 163 10.47 -18.50 -2.73
N LEU A 164 11.58 -17.92 -2.25
CA LEU A 164 12.38 -16.98 -3.03
C LEU A 164 13.03 -17.63 -4.26
N SER A 165 13.39 -18.91 -4.17
CA SER A 165 13.99 -19.63 -5.31
C SER A 165 12.95 -20.02 -6.38
N ALA A 166 11.65 -19.99 -6.05
CA ALA A 166 10.55 -20.33 -6.94
C ALA A 166 9.83 -19.08 -7.49
N LEU A 167 10.08 -17.92 -6.93
CA LEU A 167 9.58 -16.61 -7.37
C LEU A 167 10.40 -16.10 -8.56
#